data_cc17e1231b8552cb7d89ac59a97e5341
#
_entry.id   cc17e1231b8552cb7d89ac59a97e5341
#
_cell.length_a   1.000
_cell.length_b   1.000
_cell.length_c   1.000
_cell.angle_alpha   90.00
_cell.angle_beta   90.00
_cell.angle_gamma   90.00
#
_symmetry.space_group_name_H-M   'P 1'
#
loop_
_entity.id
_entity.type
_entity.pdbx_description
1 polymer ?
#
loop_
_entity_poly.entity_id
_entity_poly.type
_entity_poly.pdbx_seq_one_letter_code
_entity_poly.pdbx_strand_id
1 'polypeptide(L)'
;MSNPIGNLAVRLHQAMIEPALVLALRGRRLRIFGMRPQDTEEVPIEWHRPQDCRAPCPLHADRVPKLLRRYARHKRNVSRLEERTRLTPMTIPIAAVGDMAAFDALLKRRSSRTLSKIRKAERLGYRARQFMLASHVTDMHAIRTSMPFRAAGPVFDRWFLKPEHIATPATEPLGIAAPCCPVHWTIWWGVFAPEPGHRQNGVQVDERLVAYVKVMRIGDVVHYTEIMGHRDQLADGVMLLLHREIARWLIEAPEPAAKGAGVLLYGAAEHGGEGLLTWKKRAGFVPGRLRLRELV
;
A
#
# COMPACT_ATOMS: atom_id res chain seq x y z
N MET A 1 -22.00 1.93 0.57
CA MET A 1 -22.73 1.18 -0.50
C MET A 1 -21.79 0.95 -1.66
N SER A 2 -21.55 -0.28 -2.08
CA SER A 2 -20.65 -0.60 -3.20
C SER A 2 -21.32 -0.24 -4.52
N ASN A 3 -20.64 0.57 -5.34
CA ASN A 3 -21.10 0.90 -6.70
C ASN A 3 -21.05 -0.38 -7.58
N PRO A 4 -22.17 -0.98 -7.99
CA PRO A 4 -22.20 -2.24 -8.74
C PRO A 4 -21.58 -2.10 -10.14
N ILE A 5 -21.70 -0.94 -10.77
CA ILE A 5 -21.11 -0.64 -12.09
C ILE A 5 -19.58 -0.56 -11.98
N GLY A 6 -19.05 0.12 -10.95
CA GLY A 6 -17.62 0.16 -10.70
C GLY A 6 -17.04 -1.23 -10.43
N ASN A 7 -17.73 -2.08 -9.68
CA ASN A 7 -17.31 -3.45 -9.44
C ASN A 7 -17.31 -4.32 -10.71
N LEU A 8 -18.27 -4.13 -11.60
CA LEU A 8 -18.31 -4.84 -12.88
C LEU A 8 -17.16 -4.41 -13.81
N ALA A 9 -16.92 -3.11 -13.92
CA ALA A 9 -15.82 -2.55 -14.71
C ALA A 9 -14.46 -3.08 -14.23
N VAL A 10 -14.23 -3.12 -12.90
CA VAL A 10 -13.01 -3.69 -12.30
C VAL A 10 -12.87 -5.18 -12.64
N ARG A 11 -13.94 -5.96 -12.56
CA ARG A 11 -13.92 -7.40 -12.91
C ARG A 11 -13.61 -7.62 -14.37
N LEU A 12 -14.21 -6.86 -15.29
CA LEU A 12 -13.94 -6.94 -16.73
C LEU A 12 -12.49 -6.56 -17.03
N HIS A 13 -11.97 -5.48 -16.44
CA HIS A 13 -10.57 -5.12 -16.56
C HIS A 13 -9.64 -6.24 -16.11
N GLN A 14 -9.90 -6.84 -14.94
CA GLN A 14 -9.07 -7.91 -14.38
C GLN A 14 -9.13 -9.20 -15.23
N ALA A 15 -10.27 -9.50 -15.83
CA ALA A 15 -10.44 -10.72 -16.62
C ALA A 15 -9.89 -10.60 -18.04
N MET A 16 -10.03 -9.44 -18.68
CA MET A 16 -9.75 -9.27 -20.12
C MET A 16 -8.49 -8.44 -20.40
N ILE A 17 -8.31 -7.33 -19.69
CA ILE A 17 -7.25 -6.36 -20.00
C ILE A 17 -5.97 -6.69 -19.23
N GLU A 18 -6.08 -7.04 -17.95
CA GLU A 18 -4.92 -7.28 -17.10
C GLU A 18 -4.00 -8.41 -17.59
N PRO A 19 -4.51 -9.59 -18.06
CA PRO A 19 -3.66 -10.64 -18.62
C PRO A 19 -2.87 -10.18 -19.85
N ALA A 20 -3.50 -9.43 -20.74
CA ALA A 20 -2.84 -8.88 -21.93
C ALA A 20 -1.74 -7.86 -21.57
N LEU A 21 -2.01 -6.99 -20.59
CA LEU A 21 -1.02 -6.04 -20.07
C LEU A 21 0.17 -6.74 -19.42
N VAL A 22 -0.06 -7.80 -18.65
CA VAL A 22 1.02 -8.59 -18.05
C VAL A 22 1.92 -9.17 -19.12
N LEU A 23 1.37 -9.80 -20.15
CA LEU A 23 2.13 -10.36 -21.25
C LEU A 23 2.94 -9.30 -22.01
N ALA A 24 2.34 -8.14 -22.27
CA ALA A 24 2.96 -7.06 -23.03
C ALA A 24 4.05 -6.29 -22.23
N LEU A 25 3.83 -6.07 -20.94
CA LEU A 25 4.64 -5.14 -20.15
C LEU A 25 5.66 -5.82 -19.23
N ARG A 26 5.44 -7.08 -18.83
CA ARG A 26 6.25 -7.76 -17.81
C ARG A 26 7.74 -7.69 -18.09
N GLY A 27 8.17 -8.14 -19.26
CA GLY A 27 9.59 -8.15 -19.62
C GLY A 27 10.21 -6.76 -19.68
N ARG A 28 9.48 -5.77 -20.19
CA ARG A 28 9.91 -4.37 -20.23
C ARG A 28 10.06 -3.78 -18.82
N ARG A 29 9.09 -4.05 -17.95
CA ARG A 29 9.06 -3.53 -16.59
C ARG A 29 10.14 -4.13 -15.70
N LEU A 30 10.40 -5.43 -15.82
CA LEU A 30 11.45 -6.11 -15.06
C LEU A 30 12.85 -5.61 -15.46
N ARG A 31 13.08 -5.27 -16.73
CA ARG A 31 14.35 -4.70 -17.19
C ARG A 31 14.72 -3.38 -16.49
N ILE A 32 13.76 -2.58 -16.05
CA ILE A 32 14.01 -1.37 -15.24
C ILE A 32 14.74 -1.71 -13.92
N PHE A 33 14.57 -2.93 -13.41
CA PHE A 33 15.25 -3.45 -12.22
C PHE A 33 16.53 -4.25 -12.57
N GLY A 34 16.89 -4.36 -13.85
CA GLY A 34 17.97 -5.24 -14.29
C GLY A 34 17.65 -6.73 -14.15
N MET A 35 16.37 -7.10 -14.15
CA MET A 35 15.88 -8.46 -13.89
C MET A 35 15.17 -9.05 -15.11
N ARG A 36 15.20 -10.39 -15.21
CA ARG A 36 14.38 -11.18 -16.11
C ARG A 36 13.29 -11.90 -15.31
N PRO A 37 12.23 -12.44 -15.95
CA PRO A 37 11.18 -13.18 -15.24
C PRO A 37 11.66 -14.35 -14.38
N GLN A 38 12.71 -15.04 -14.81
CA GLN A 38 13.34 -16.14 -14.08
C GLN A 38 14.16 -15.67 -12.87
N ASP A 39 14.62 -14.44 -12.84
CA ASP A 39 15.48 -13.89 -11.79
C ASP A 39 14.66 -13.39 -10.58
N THR A 40 13.31 -13.41 -10.68
CA THR A 40 12.46 -12.98 -9.57
C THR A 40 12.51 -14.00 -8.44
N GLU A 41 12.91 -13.51 -7.26
CA GLU A 41 12.99 -14.33 -6.06
C GLU A 41 11.61 -14.82 -5.61
N GLU A 42 11.53 -16.07 -5.19
CA GLU A 42 10.33 -16.65 -4.63
C GLU A 42 10.28 -16.38 -3.12
N VAL A 43 9.26 -15.65 -2.68
CA VAL A 43 9.07 -15.30 -1.28
C VAL A 43 7.97 -16.19 -0.70
N PRO A 44 8.30 -17.14 0.19
CA PRO A 44 7.30 -17.95 0.87
C PRO A 44 6.51 -17.09 1.84
N ILE A 45 5.19 -17.24 1.81
CA ILE A 45 4.27 -16.49 2.68
C ILE A 45 3.26 -17.42 3.33
N GLU A 46 2.79 -17.04 4.50
CA GLU A 46 1.68 -17.62 5.22
C GLU A 46 0.55 -16.61 5.33
N TRP A 47 -0.63 -16.96 4.83
CA TRP A 47 -1.77 -16.03 4.83
C TRP A 47 -2.66 -16.19 6.08
N HIS A 48 -2.57 -17.32 6.73
CA HIS A 48 -3.33 -17.65 7.92
C HIS A 48 -2.39 -18.19 9.00
N ARG A 49 -2.43 -17.53 10.16
CA ARG A 49 -1.71 -17.97 11.36
C ARG A 49 -2.72 -18.31 12.44
N PRO A 50 -3.18 -19.56 12.53
CA PRO A 50 -4.21 -19.98 13.49
C PRO A 50 -3.86 -19.65 14.95
N GLN A 51 -2.58 -19.72 15.29
CA GLN A 51 -2.06 -19.43 16.64
C GLN A 51 -2.16 -17.96 17.03
N ASP A 52 -2.06 -17.04 16.04
CA ASP A 52 -2.08 -15.60 16.24
C ASP A 52 -3.44 -14.99 15.92
N CYS A 53 -4.27 -15.69 15.13
CA CYS A 53 -5.57 -15.19 14.70
C CYS A 53 -6.62 -15.34 15.81
N ARG A 54 -7.20 -14.22 16.22
CA ARG A 54 -8.29 -14.19 17.22
C ARG A 54 -9.65 -14.15 16.53
N ALA A 55 -10.57 -14.98 17.00
CA ALA A 55 -11.97 -14.94 16.54
C ALA A 55 -12.79 -13.93 17.37
N PRO A 56 -13.76 -13.19 16.77
CA PRO A 56 -14.05 -13.15 15.34
C PRO A 56 -13.06 -12.28 14.57
N CYS A 57 -12.44 -12.83 13.50
CA CYS A 57 -11.53 -12.08 12.68
C CYS A 57 -12.27 -11.53 11.44
N PRO A 58 -12.40 -10.20 11.26
CA PRO A 58 -13.23 -9.60 10.21
C PRO A 58 -12.69 -9.82 8.79
N LEU A 59 -11.42 -10.23 8.66
CA LEU A 59 -10.80 -10.55 7.37
C LEU A 59 -10.74 -12.05 7.08
N HIS A 60 -11.31 -12.86 7.97
CA HIS A 60 -11.26 -14.31 7.88
C HIS A 60 -12.08 -14.84 6.70
N ALA A 61 -11.57 -15.85 6.06
CA ALA A 61 -12.14 -16.78 5.11
C ALA A 61 -12.30 -16.30 3.66
N ASP A 62 -13.03 -15.24 3.31
CA ASP A 62 -13.45 -15.07 1.90
C ASP A 62 -12.71 -14.01 1.09
N ARG A 63 -12.17 -12.98 1.74
CA ARG A 63 -11.52 -11.86 1.03
C ARG A 63 -10.04 -12.07 0.78
N VAL A 64 -9.39 -12.78 1.67
CA VAL A 64 -7.95 -13.02 1.66
C VAL A 64 -7.51 -13.84 0.45
N PRO A 65 -8.13 -14.97 0.11
CA PRO A 65 -7.74 -15.74 -1.06
C PRO A 65 -7.88 -14.97 -2.37
N LYS A 66 -8.91 -14.11 -2.49
CA LYS A 66 -9.14 -13.31 -3.72
C LYS A 66 -8.03 -12.30 -3.96
N LEU A 67 -7.54 -11.63 -2.92
CA LEU A 67 -6.43 -10.69 -3.05
C LEU A 67 -5.12 -11.41 -3.36
N LEU A 68 -4.80 -12.46 -2.61
CA LEU A 68 -3.57 -13.21 -2.77
C LEU A 68 -3.51 -14.00 -4.08
N ARG A 69 -4.65 -14.49 -4.61
CA ARG A 69 -4.71 -15.17 -5.92
C ARG A 69 -4.13 -14.34 -7.07
N ARG A 70 -4.19 -13.03 -7.00
CA ARG A 70 -3.63 -12.14 -8.02
C ARG A 70 -2.11 -12.09 -7.99
N TYR A 71 -1.50 -12.30 -6.83
CA TYR A 71 -0.08 -12.10 -6.58
C TYR A 71 0.67 -13.37 -6.19
N ALA A 72 -0.02 -14.32 -5.57
CA ALA A 72 0.61 -15.51 -5.01
C ALA A 72 0.27 -16.77 -5.81
N ARG A 73 1.22 -17.69 -5.85
CA ARG A 73 0.98 -19.07 -6.30
C ARG A 73 0.23 -19.80 -5.18
N HIS A 74 -0.96 -20.30 -5.48
CA HIS A 74 -1.86 -20.96 -4.54
C HIS A 74 -2.30 -22.37 -4.96
N LYS A 75 -1.75 -22.89 -6.07
CA LYS A 75 -1.97 -24.26 -6.57
C LYS A 75 -0.62 -24.90 -6.83
N ARG A 76 -0.51 -26.20 -6.56
CA ARG A 76 0.69 -26.99 -6.90
C ARG A 76 0.92 -27.02 -8.42
N ASN A 77 -0.15 -27.30 -9.17
CA ASN A 77 -0.12 -27.37 -10.63
C ASN A 77 -0.87 -26.17 -11.21
N VAL A 78 -0.15 -25.19 -11.73
CA VAL A 78 -0.70 -24.08 -12.50
C VAL A 78 -0.42 -24.28 -13.98
N SER A 79 -1.36 -23.94 -14.82
CA SER A 79 -1.15 -23.96 -16.26
C SER A 79 -0.04 -22.97 -16.65
N ARG A 80 0.65 -23.26 -17.76
CA ARG A 80 1.68 -22.37 -18.30
C ARG A 80 1.13 -20.96 -18.59
N LEU A 81 -0.15 -20.88 -19.01
CA LEU A 81 -0.81 -19.60 -19.26
C LEU A 81 -1.06 -18.83 -17.95
N GLU A 82 -1.59 -19.49 -16.91
CA GLU A 82 -1.80 -18.86 -15.60
C GLU A 82 -0.49 -18.32 -15.01
N GLU A 83 0.62 -19.07 -15.13
CA GLU A 83 1.92 -18.61 -14.67
C GLU A 83 2.41 -17.38 -15.45
N ARG A 84 2.21 -17.36 -16.78
CA ARG A 84 2.63 -16.24 -17.65
C ARG A 84 1.78 -14.99 -17.47
N THR A 85 0.51 -15.11 -17.11
CA THR A 85 -0.43 -13.99 -16.92
C THR A 85 -0.54 -13.53 -15.49
N ARG A 86 0.14 -14.19 -14.55
CA ARG A 86 0.16 -13.77 -13.15
C ARG A 86 0.88 -12.44 -12.99
N LEU A 87 0.32 -11.57 -12.17
CA LEU A 87 0.95 -10.30 -11.80
C LEU A 87 2.30 -10.54 -11.11
N THR A 88 3.25 -9.63 -11.36
CA THR A 88 4.55 -9.60 -10.69
C THR A 88 4.47 -8.68 -9.48
N PRO A 89 4.29 -9.19 -8.25
CA PRO A 89 4.16 -8.36 -7.06
C PRO A 89 5.44 -7.57 -6.82
N MET A 90 5.26 -6.32 -6.38
CA MET A 90 6.35 -5.47 -5.93
C MET A 90 6.49 -5.58 -4.42
N THR A 91 7.61 -6.13 -3.94
CA THR A 91 7.77 -6.55 -2.55
C THR A 91 9.01 -5.97 -1.89
N ILE A 92 8.96 -5.85 -0.57
CA ILE A 92 10.12 -5.70 0.32
C ILE A 92 10.01 -6.83 1.35
N PRO A 93 10.99 -7.75 1.44
CA PRO A 93 11.01 -8.78 2.47
C PRO A 93 11.39 -8.15 3.84
N ILE A 94 10.41 -7.58 4.53
CA ILE A 94 10.61 -6.83 5.78
C ILE A 94 11.32 -7.69 6.84
N ALA A 95 10.94 -8.96 6.97
CA ALA A 95 11.58 -9.87 7.93
C ALA A 95 13.09 -10.08 7.68
N ALA A 96 13.56 -9.86 6.46
CA ALA A 96 14.97 -10.01 6.09
C ALA A 96 15.76 -8.68 6.15
N VAL A 97 15.11 -7.56 6.41
CA VAL A 97 15.77 -6.25 6.45
C VAL A 97 16.64 -6.09 7.71
N GLY A 98 16.21 -6.66 8.83
CA GLY A 98 16.90 -6.61 10.11
C GLY A 98 16.56 -5.35 10.93
N ASP A 99 17.09 -4.20 10.57
CA ASP A 99 16.89 -2.95 11.29
C ASP A 99 16.69 -1.73 10.37
N MET A 100 16.44 -0.56 10.96
CA MET A 100 16.24 0.68 10.21
C MET A 100 17.51 1.20 9.52
N ALA A 101 18.69 0.88 10.03
CA ALA A 101 19.94 1.26 9.37
C ALA A 101 20.12 0.48 8.07
N ALA A 102 19.82 -0.82 8.07
CA ALA A 102 19.80 -1.66 6.89
C ALA A 102 18.73 -1.21 5.89
N PHE A 103 17.54 -0.81 6.36
CA PHE A 103 16.49 -0.26 5.50
C PHE A 103 16.92 1.06 4.83
N ASP A 104 17.47 1.99 5.58
CA ASP A 104 17.99 3.26 5.04
C ASP A 104 19.14 3.02 4.04
N ALA A 105 20.01 2.06 4.30
CA ALA A 105 21.03 1.63 3.35
C ALA A 105 20.43 1.04 2.07
N LEU A 106 19.35 0.25 2.18
CA LEU A 106 18.60 -0.24 1.02
C LEU A 106 18.05 0.92 0.19
N LEU A 107 17.38 1.89 0.82
CA LEU A 107 16.84 3.08 0.14
C LEU A 107 17.95 3.87 -0.55
N LYS A 108 19.09 4.08 0.10
CA LYS A 108 20.26 4.79 -0.45
C LYS A 108 20.82 4.07 -1.68
N ARG A 109 20.95 2.73 -1.65
CA ARG A 109 21.40 1.94 -2.81
C ARG A 109 20.44 2.06 -4.00
N ARG A 110 19.12 2.15 -3.75
CA ARG A 110 18.11 2.30 -4.81
C ARG A 110 18.06 3.70 -5.39
N SER A 111 18.30 4.73 -4.59
CA SER A 111 18.38 6.12 -5.04
C SER A 111 19.06 7.00 -3.99
N SER A 112 20.15 7.66 -4.38
CA SER A 112 20.87 8.63 -3.52
C SER A 112 19.99 9.79 -3.03
N ARG A 113 18.88 10.08 -3.75
CA ARG A 113 17.97 11.20 -3.43
C ARG A 113 16.85 10.84 -2.47
N THR A 114 16.64 9.55 -2.14
CA THR A 114 15.48 9.13 -1.33
C THR A 114 15.56 9.70 0.07
N LEU A 115 16.68 9.48 0.78
CA LEU A 115 16.83 9.95 2.15
C LEU A 115 16.86 11.48 2.26
N SER A 116 17.43 12.19 1.27
CA SER A 116 17.40 13.66 1.26
C SER A 116 15.99 14.23 1.10
N LYS A 117 15.12 13.57 0.33
CA LYS A 117 13.71 13.94 0.22
C LYS A 117 12.94 13.68 1.51
N ILE A 118 13.21 12.57 2.19
CA ILE A 118 12.60 12.27 3.50
C ILE A 118 12.99 13.37 4.50
N ARG A 119 14.28 13.68 4.62
CA ARG A 119 14.78 14.77 5.49
C ARG A 119 14.19 16.13 5.12
N LYS A 120 13.94 16.39 3.82
CA LYS A 120 13.22 17.61 3.39
C LYS A 120 11.83 17.66 4.00
N ALA A 121 11.07 16.56 3.88
CA ALA A 121 9.72 16.49 4.44
C ALA A 121 9.74 16.70 5.98
N GLU A 122 10.67 16.04 6.68
CA GLU A 122 10.83 16.19 8.14
C GLU A 122 11.14 17.65 8.54
N ARG A 123 12.05 18.35 7.81
CA ARG A 123 12.37 19.76 8.06
C ARG A 123 11.22 20.71 7.79
N LEU A 124 10.34 20.37 6.85
CA LEU A 124 9.10 21.13 6.59
C LEU A 124 8.02 20.87 7.66
N GLY A 125 8.31 20.09 8.69
CA GLY A 125 7.41 19.83 9.80
C GLY A 125 6.43 18.68 9.57
N TYR A 126 6.47 18.03 8.40
CA TYR A 126 5.59 16.88 8.16
C TYR A 126 5.86 15.73 9.13
N ARG A 127 4.78 15.08 9.60
CA ARG A 127 4.84 13.90 10.48
C ARG A 127 3.95 12.80 9.91
N ALA A 128 4.43 11.56 9.96
CA ALA A 128 3.68 10.39 9.53
C ALA A 128 3.24 9.56 10.74
N ARG A 129 1.96 9.18 10.78
CA ARG A 129 1.36 8.37 11.86
C ARG A 129 0.08 7.68 11.41
N GLN A 130 -0.40 6.75 12.22
CA GLN A 130 -1.73 6.17 12.07
C GLN A 130 -2.81 7.22 12.35
N PHE A 131 -3.98 7.04 11.73
CA PHE A 131 -5.14 7.90 11.98
C PHE A 131 -6.46 7.16 11.75
N MET A 132 -7.53 7.72 12.30
CA MET A 132 -8.89 7.26 12.04
C MET A 132 -9.45 7.96 10.81
N LEU A 133 -9.93 7.18 9.84
CA LEU A 133 -10.47 7.70 8.57
C LEU A 133 -11.52 8.81 8.78
N ALA A 134 -12.44 8.61 9.73
CA ALA A 134 -13.51 9.55 10.03
C ALA A 134 -13.01 10.92 10.53
N SER A 135 -11.79 11.00 11.09
CA SER A 135 -11.22 12.26 11.59
C SER A 135 -10.69 13.19 10.49
N HIS A 136 -10.46 12.70 9.25
CA HIS A 136 -9.85 13.48 8.17
C HIS A 136 -10.54 13.28 6.82
N VAL A 137 -11.87 13.15 6.83
CA VAL A 137 -12.66 12.87 5.61
C VAL A 137 -12.53 13.99 4.58
N THR A 138 -12.58 15.25 4.99
CA THR A 138 -12.47 16.42 4.11
C THR A 138 -11.08 16.51 3.47
N ASP A 139 -10.02 16.27 4.26
CA ASP A 139 -8.65 16.25 3.74
C ASP A 139 -8.45 15.09 2.76
N MET A 140 -8.98 13.90 3.07
CA MET A 140 -8.93 12.78 2.13
C MET A 140 -9.64 13.09 0.82
N HIS A 141 -10.80 13.76 0.88
CA HIS A 141 -11.49 14.24 -0.31
C HIS A 141 -10.61 15.19 -1.10
N ALA A 142 -10.00 16.20 -0.44
CA ALA A 142 -9.09 17.15 -1.07
C ALA A 142 -7.89 16.43 -1.75
N ILE A 143 -7.27 15.45 -1.08
CA ILE A 143 -6.19 14.65 -1.66
C ILE A 143 -6.66 13.90 -2.91
N ARG A 144 -7.81 13.20 -2.84
CA ARG A 144 -8.33 12.40 -3.95
C ARG A 144 -8.66 13.25 -5.17
N THR A 145 -9.17 14.45 -4.96
CA THR A 145 -9.60 15.38 -6.02
C THR A 145 -8.52 16.38 -6.47
N SER A 146 -7.35 16.41 -5.82
CA SER A 146 -6.27 17.38 -6.08
C SER A 146 -5.68 17.30 -7.50
N MET A 147 -5.81 16.16 -8.18
CA MET A 147 -5.22 15.93 -9.51
C MET A 147 -6.30 15.49 -10.51
N PRO A 148 -6.31 16.04 -11.75
CA PRO A 148 -7.21 15.57 -12.80
C PRO A 148 -6.83 14.21 -13.37
N PHE A 149 -5.53 13.86 -13.31
CA PHE A 149 -4.99 12.60 -13.79
C PHE A 149 -4.03 11.99 -12.77
N ARG A 150 -4.06 10.67 -12.64
CA ARG A 150 -3.11 9.86 -11.85
C ARG A 150 -2.53 8.74 -12.74
N ALA A 151 -1.61 7.95 -12.19
CA ALA A 151 -0.98 6.86 -12.93
C ALA A 151 -1.95 5.84 -13.55
N ALA A 152 -3.16 5.73 -13.01
CA ALA A 152 -4.23 4.85 -13.51
C ALA A 152 -5.17 5.53 -14.54
N GLY A 153 -4.94 6.81 -14.88
CA GLY A 153 -5.77 7.55 -15.82
C GLY A 153 -6.51 8.73 -15.18
N PRO A 154 -7.63 9.18 -15.81
CA PRO A 154 -8.46 10.28 -15.30
C PRO A 154 -8.99 10.02 -13.89
N VAL A 155 -9.03 11.04 -13.06
CA VAL A 155 -9.58 10.97 -11.70
C VAL A 155 -11.04 11.40 -11.74
N PHE A 156 -11.94 10.44 -11.93
CA PHE A 156 -13.39 10.69 -11.93
C PHE A 156 -13.90 11.17 -10.56
N ASP A 157 -13.21 10.82 -9.48
CA ASP A 157 -13.50 11.30 -8.13
C ASP A 157 -13.65 12.85 -8.07
N ARG A 158 -12.91 13.57 -8.92
CA ARG A 158 -12.95 15.03 -8.96
C ARG A 158 -14.35 15.59 -9.25
N TRP A 159 -15.17 14.86 -9.97
CA TRP A 159 -16.53 15.30 -10.36
C TRP A 159 -17.66 14.63 -9.57
N PHE A 160 -17.40 13.44 -9.04
CA PHE A 160 -18.46 12.59 -8.49
C PHE A 160 -18.26 12.21 -7.02
N LEU A 161 -17.05 12.34 -6.48
CA LEU A 161 -16.79 12.02 -5.09
C LEU A 161 -17.23 13.19 -4.20
N LYS A 162 -17.98 12.86 -3.17
CA LYS A 162 -18.29 13.78 -2.07
C LYS A 162 -17.63 13.26 -0.78
N PRO A 163 -17.33 14.13 0.20
CA PRO A 163 -16.73 13.70 1.47
C PRO A 163 -17.48 12.56 2.14
N GLU A 164 -18.79 12.62 2.20
CA GLU A 164 -19.66 11.60 2.82
C GLU A 164 -19.61 10.23 2.13
N HIS A 165 -19.14 10.16 0.88
CA HIS A 165 -18.91 8.88 0.19
C HIS A 165 -17.63 8.17 0.68
N ILE A 166 -16.72 8.88 1.33
CA ILE A 166 -15.48 8.32 1.89
C ILE A 166 -15.78 7.64 3.22
N ALA A 167 -16.37 8.40 4.14
CA ALA A 167 -16.85 7.93 5.45
C ALA A 167 -17.78 8.97 6.06
N THR A 168 -18.54 8.59 7.08
CA THR A 168 -19.19 9.54 7.96
C THR A 168 -18.13 10.30 8.75
N PRO A 169 -18.06 11.66 8.64
CA PRO A 169 -17.09 12.43 9.39
C PRO A 169 -17.33 12.32 10.91
N ALA A 170 -16.25 12.32 11.67
CA ALA A 170 -16.30 12.36 13.12
C ALA A 170 -16.85 13.72 13.61
N THR A 171 -17.62 13.69 14.70
CA THR A 171 -18.14 14.88 15.39
C THR A 171 -17.36 15.18 16.67
N GLU A 172 -16.42 14.33 17.04
CA GLU A 172 -15.55 14.45 18.20
C GLU A 172 -14.16 13.85 17.89
N PRO A 173 -13.11 14.16 18.66
CA PRO A 173 -11.79 13.55 18.49
C PRO A 173 -11.84 12.03 18.67
N LEU A 174 -11.28 11.28 17.73
CA LEU A 174 -11.22 9.83 17.78
C LEU A 174 -9.81 9.33 18.14
N GLY A 175 -9.74 8.47 19.14
CA GLY A 175 -8.54 7.70 19.46
C GLY A 175 -8.29 6.58 18.48
N ILE A 176 -7.02 6.22 18.28
CA ILE A 176 -6.63 5.08 17.43
C ILE A 176 -6.86 3.80 18.24
N ALA A 177 -7.76 2.95 17.75
CA ALA A 177 -8.00 1.64 18.36
C ALA A 177 -7.04 0.59 17.81
N ALA A 178 -6.48 -0.24 18.69
CA ALA A 178 -5.72 -1.40 18.27
C ALA A 178 -6.63 -2.39 17.51
N PRO A 179 -6.14 -3.02 16.44
CA PRO A 179 -6.93 -4.02 15.73
C PRO A 179 -7.19 -5.24 16.60
N CYS A 180 -8.39 -5.81 16.49
CA CYS A 180 -8.80 -7.00 17.27
C CYS A 180 -7.97 -8.26 16.91
N CYS A 181 -7.43 -8.35 15.70
CA CYS A 181 -6.57 -9.44 15.26
C CYS A 181 -5.17 -8.90 14.88
N PRO A 182 -4.09 -9.42 15.45
CA PRO A 182 -2.74 -8.89 15.20
C PRO A 182 -2.22 -9.20 13.80
N VAL A 183 -2.78 -10.19 13.11
CA VAL A 183 -2.30 -10.65 11.79
C VAL A 183 -3.28 -10.42 10.64
N HIS A 184 -4.50 -9.95 10.94
CA HIS A 184 -5.51 -9.61 9.94
C HIS A 184 -6.18 -8.28 10.32
N TRP A 185 -5.79 -7.21 9.64
CA TRP A 185 -6.31 -5.87 9.94
C TRP A 185 -6.23 -4.92 8.76
N THR A 186 -6.90 -3.79 8.91
CA THR A 186 -6.77 -2.63 8.02
C THR A 186 -6.53 -1.41 8.88
N ILE A 187 -5.45 -0.69 8.61
CA ILE A 187 -5.04 0.53 9.31
C ILE A 187 -4.78 1.63 8.29
N TRP A 188 -5.12 2.86 8.65
CA TRP A 188 -4.80 4.05 7.86
C TRP A 188 -3.57 4.75 8.42
N TRP A 189 -2.65 5.07 7.54
CA TRP A 189 -1.49 5.90 7.82
C TRP A 189 -1.56 7.18 7.02
N GLY A 190 -1.22 8.32 7.64
CA GLY A 190 -1.22 9.64 7.03
C GLY A 190 0.05 10.41 7.27
N VAL A 191 0.32 11.38 6.40
CA VAL A 191 1.29 12.45 6.62
C VAL A 191 0.53 13.71 6.89
N PHE A 192 0.90 14.40 7.95
CA PHE A 192 0.25 15.61 8.47
C PHE A 192 1.20 16.79 8.37
N ALA A 193 0.67 17.91 7.85
CA ALA A 193 1.29 19.22 7.94
C ALA A 193 0.74 19.95 9.17
N PRO A 194 1.55 20.61 10.01
CA PRO A 194 1.05 21.44 11.08
C PRO A 194 0.25 22.61 10.50
N GLU A 195 -0.97 22.77 10.97
CA GLU A 195 -1.89 23.84 10.56
C GLU A 195 -2.77 24.23 11.75
N PRO A 196 -2.27 25.12 12.64
CA PRO A 196 -3.02 25.58 13.81
C PRO A 196 -4.40 26.10 13.42
N GLY A 197 -5.43 25.66 14.12
CA GLY A 197 -6.82 26.02 13.85
C GLY A 197 -7.49 25.20 12.74
N HIS A 198 -6.79 24.27 12.09
CA HIS A 198 -7.43 23.39 11.10
C HIS A 198 -8.54 22.55 11.70
N ARG A 199 -9.66 22.44 10.99
CA ARG A 199 -10.86 21.74 11.46
C ARG A 199 -11.37 20.74 10.43
N GLN A 200 -11.90 19.64 10.93
CA GLN A 200 -12.59 18.60 10.16
C GLN A 200 -14.01 18.47 10.69
N ASN A 201 -15.02 18.75 9.87
CA ASN A 201 -16.43 18.68 10.29
C ASN A 201 -16.70 19.38 11.63
N GLY A 202 -16.12 20.58 11.84
CA GLY A 202 -16.26 21.33 13.08
C GLY A 202 -15.32 20.92 14.23
N VAL A 203 -14.69 19.76 14.17
CA VAL A 203 -13.70 19.30 15.15
C VAL A 203 -12.34 19.93 14.85
N GLN A 204 -11.71 20.56 15.84
CA GLN A 204 -10.37 21.09 15.71
C GLN A 204 -9.34 19.96 15.75
N VAL A 205 -8.44 19.91 14.75
CA VAL A 205 -7.41 18.87 14.63
C VAL A 205 -5.99 19.45 14.53
N ASP A 206 -5.86 20.79 14.30
CA ASP A 206 -4.62 21.57 14.27
C ASP A 206 -3.53 21.06 13.28
N GLU A 207 -3.92 20.20 12.38
CA GLU A 207 -3.05 19.63 11.35
C GLU A 207 -3.87 19.22 10.13
N ARG A 208 -3.27 19.31 8.95
CA ARG A 208 -3.87 18.89 7.69
C ARG A 208 -3.28 17.59 7.21
N LEU A 209 -4.11 16.61 6.88
CA LEU A 209 -3.68 15.39 6.19
C LEU A 209 -3.32 15.73 4.73
N VAL A 210 -2.07 15.45 4.32
CA VAL A 210 -1.56 15.76 2.97
C VAL A 210 -1.21 14.52 2.16
N ALA A 211 -1.09 13.37 2.79
CA ALA A 211 -0.91 12.08 2.12
C ALA A 211 -1.43 10.96 3.00
N TYR A 212 -1.86 9.86 2.39
CA TYR A 212 -2.31 8.69 3.13
C TYR A 212 -2.02 7.38 2.42
N VAL A 213 -2.06 6.30 3.19
CA VAL A 213 -2.06 4.94 2.70
C VAL A 213 -3.02 4.09 3.55
N LYS A 214 -3.81 3.28 2.88
CA LYS A 214 -4.59 2.20 3.49
C LYS A 214 -3.73 0.95 3.48
N VAL A 215 -3.34 0.50 4.65
CA VAL A 215 -2.50 -0.68 4.86
C VAL A 215 -3.37 -1.82 5.33
N MET A 216 -3.28 -2.97 4.68
CA MET A 216 -3.98 -4.19 5.08
C MET A 216 -2.95 -5.28 5.36
N ARG A 217 -3.11 -5.96 6.49
CA ARG A 217 -2.31 -7.14 6.82
C ARG A 217 -3.12 -8.41 6.64
N ILE A 218 -2.49 -9.42 6.06
CA ILE A 218 -3.02 -10.75 5.82
C ILE A 218 -1.91 -11.75 6.12
N GLY A 219 -1.89 -12.28 7.32
CA GLY A 219 -0.81 -13.16 7.79
C GLY A 219 0.56 -12.47 7.68
N ASP A 220 1.46 -13.03 6.88
CA ASP A 220 2.79 -12.47 6.62
C ASP A 220 2.77 -11.21 5.74
N VAL A 221 1.70 -11.02 4.95
CA VAL A 221 1.68 -9.97 3.93
C VAL A 221 1.07 -8.68 4.49
N VAL A 222 1.82 -7.61 4.43
CA VAL A 222 1.34 -6.24 4.64
C VAL A 222 1.22 -5.55 3.28
N HIS A 223 0.02 -5.15 2.90
CA HIS A 223 -0.30 -4.67 1.55
C HIS A 223 -0.76 -3.21 1.55
N TYR A 224 -0.12 -2.37 0.75
CA TYR A 224 -0.62 -1.03 0.41
C TYR A 224 -1.76 -1.16 -0.58
N THR A 225 -3.00 -1.04 -0.10
CA THR A 225 -4.21 -1.22 -0.94
C THR A 225 -4.63 0.06 -1.63
N GLU A 226 -4.42 1.20 -0.98
CA GLU A 226 -4.68 2.53 -1.51
C GLU A 226 -3.59 3.47 -1.01
N ILE A 227 -3.02 4.29 -1.88
CA ILE A 227 -1.96 5.23 -1.53
C ILE A 227 -2.09 6.50 -2.36
N MET A 228 -2.19 7.63 -1.70
CA MET A 228 -2.36 8.93 -2.35
C MET A 228 -1.66 10.04 -1.58
N GLY A 229 -1.16 11.03 -2.33
CA GLY A 229 -0.68 12.31 -1.81
C GLY A 229 -1.36 13.47 -2.52
N HIS A 230 -1.53 14.58 -1.83
CA HIS A 230 -2.02 15.81 -2.40
C HIS A 230 -1.00 16.38 -3.39
N ARG A 231 -1.48 16.89 -4.53
CA ARG A 231 -0.66 17.36 -5.65
C ARG A 231 0.49 18.26 -5.21
N ASP A 232 0.19 19.26 -4.39
CA ASP A 232 1.14 20.32 -4.04
C ASP A 232 2.26 19.84 -3.12
N GLN A 233 2.03 18.80 -2.32
CA GLN A 233 3.00 18.25 -1.36
C GLN A 233 3.80 17.06 -1.89
N LEU A 234 3.46 16.50 -3.07
CA LEU A 234 4.19 15.36 -3.63
C LEU A 234 5.68 15.65 -3.85
N ALA A 235 6.03 16.89 -4.23
CA ALA A 235 7.42 17.31 -4.45
C ALA A 235 8.24 17.39 -3.15
N ASP A 236 7.59 17.46 -1.99
CA ASP A 236 8.24 17.60 -0.68
C ASP A 236 8.74 16.29 -0.12
N GLY A 237 8.38 15.17 -0.73
CA GLY A 237 8.85 13.84 -0.30
C GLY A 237 7.92 13.15 0.69
N VAL A 238 6.70 13.67 0.89
CA VAL A 238 5.71 13.16 1.85
C VAL A 238 5.42 11.67 1.67
N MET A 239 5.36 11.17 0.42
CA MET A 239 5.12 9.76 0.15
C MET A 239 6.28 8.85 0.55
N LEU A 240 7.53 9.34 0.48
CA LEU A 240 8.71 8.60 0.93
C LEU A 240 8.82 8.62 2.45
N LEU A 241 8.49 9.75 3.08
CA LEU A 241 8.38 9.85 4.54
C LEU A 241 7.35 8.85 5.06
N LEU A 242 6.13 8.87 4.50
CA LEU A 242 5.06 7.94 4.86
C LEU A 242 5.49 6.48 4.77
N HIS A 243 6.10 6.12 3.65
CA HIS A 243 6.60 4.77 3.42
C HIS A 243 7.67 4.35 4.43
N ARG A 244 8.63 5.25 4.72
CA ARG A 244 9.70 4.98 5.68
C ARG A 244 9.17 4.78 7.11
N GLU A 245 8.20 5.57 7.52
CA GLU A 245 7.60 5.43 8.86
C GLU A 245 6.79 4.15 9.01
N ILE A 246 6.06 3.72 7.96
CA ILE A 246 5.39 2.42 7.97
C ILE A 246 6.42 1.27 8.01
N ALA A 247 7.49 1.37 7.23
CA ALA A 247 8.57 0.38 7.26
C ALA A 247 9.24 0.33 8.65
N ARG A 248 9.48 1.49 9.28
CA ARG A 248 9.98 1.56 10.66
C ARG A 248 9.06 0.83 11.63
N TRP A 249 7.76 1.14 11.59
CA TRP A 249 6.79 0.50 12.45
C TRP A 249 6.76 -1.03 12.28
N LEU A 250 6.91 -1.53 11.06
CA LEU A 250 6.96 -2.98 10.79
C LEU A 250 8.28 -3.63 11.24
N ILE A 251 9.42 -2.94 11.11
CA ILE A 251 10.75 -3.44 11.46
C ILE A 251 10.96 -3.42 12.97
N GLU A 252 10.66 -2.30 13.61
CA GLU A 252 10.80 -2.12 15.06
C GLU A 252 9.72 -2.86 15.85
N ALA A 253 8.59 -3.15 15.20
CA ALA A 253 7.46 -3.94 15.72
C ALA A 253 7.05 -3.58 17.17
N PRO A 254 6.78 -2.29 17.49
CA PRO A 254 6.52 -1.82 18.85
C PRO A 254 5.22 -2.38 19.43
N GLU A 255 4.31 -2.84 18.59
CA GLU A 255 2.99 -3.33 18.98
C GLU A 255 2.62 -4.64 18.27
N PRO A 256 1.69 -5.44 18.82
CA PRO A 256 1.32 -6.76 18.25
C PRO A 256 0.91 -6.71 16.78
N ALA A 257 0.26 -5.63 16.34
CA ALA A 257 -0.20 -5.46 14.96
C ALA A 257 0.96 -5.41 13.94
N ALA A 258 2.15 -4.93 14.34
CA ALA A 258 3.34 -4.89 13.49
C ALA A 258 4.14 -6.20 13.52
N LYS A 259 4.06 -6.93 14.64
CA LYS A 259 4.95 -8.05 14.96
C LYS A 259 4.85 -9.20 13.94
N GLY A 260 6.00 -9.68 13.46
CA GLY A 260 6.07 -10.83 12.57
C GLY A 260 5.50 -10.59 11.17
N ALA A 261 5.48 -9.36 10.67
CA ALA A 261 5.24 -9.08 9.26
C ALA A 261 6.39 -9.64 8.41
N GLY A 262 6.07 -10.48 7.42
CA GLY A 262 7.09 -11.11 6.56
C GLY A 262 7.46 -10.23 5.37
N VAL A 263 6.46 -9.70 4.67
CA VAL A 263 6.64 -8.98 3.42
C VAL A 263 5.73 -7.78 3.30
N LEU A 264 6.29 -6.66 2.84
CA LEU A 264 5.53 -5.48 2.43
C LEU A 264 5.29 -5.54 0.93
N LEU A 265 4.02 -5.47 0.52
CA LEU A 265 3.55 -5.58 -0.85
C LEU A 265 2.94 -4.24 -1.33
N TYR A 266 3.33 -3.79 -2.53
CA TYR A 266 2.66 -2.66 -3.18
C TYR A 266 2.35 -2.94 -4.65
N GLY A 267 1.19 -3.55 -4.88
CA GLY A 267 0.68 -3.83 -6.22
C GLY A 267 1.65 -4.66 -7.07
N ALA A 268 1.58 -4.49 -8.40
CA ALA A 268 2.39 -5.23 -9.35
C ALA A 268 3.33 -4.32 -10.18
N ALA A 269 4.35 -4.90 -10.79
CA ALA A 269 5.25 -4.21 -11.72
C ALA A 269 4.50 -3.73 -12.97
N GLU A 270 3.47 -4.44 -13.37
CA GLU A 270 2.64 -4.15 -14.54
C GLU A 270 1.67 -2.97 -14.30
N HIS A 271 1.37 -2.64 -13.04
CA HIS A 271 0.43 -1.59 -12.68
C HIS A 271 1.05 -0.20 -12.66
N GLY A 272 0.29 0.76 -13.20
CA GLY A 272 0.63 2.19 -13.21
C GLY A 272 1.67 2.57 -14.28
N GLY A 273 1.93 3.87 -14.40
CA GLY A 273 2.91 4.42 -15.34
C GLY A 273 4.36 4.28 -14.85
N GLU A 274 5.30 4.71 -15.70
CA GLU A 274 6.76 4.64 -15.41
C GLU A 274 7.15 5.45 -14.15
N GLY A 275 6.46 6.56 -13.88
CA GLY A 275 6.67 7.35 -12.67
C GLY A 275 6.39 6.58 -11.39
N LEU A 276 5.28 5.80 -11.36
CA LEU A 276 4.95 4.96 -10.21
C LEU A 276 5.95 3.82 -10.05
N LEU A 277 6.39 3.20 -11.14
CA LEU A 277 7.39 2.14 -11.10
C LEU A 277 8.74 2.67 -10.60
N THR A 278 9.15 3.86 -11.08
CA THR A 278 10.34 4.56 -10.58
C THR A 278 10.23 4.86 -9.09
N TRP A 279 9.06 5.30 -8.62
CA TRP A 279 8.82 5.52 -7.20
C TRP A 279 8.96 4.21 -6.40
N LYS A 280 8.34 3.12 -6.84
CA LYS A 280 8.47 1.80 -6.19
C LYS A 280 9.95 1.39 -6.08
N LYS A 281 10.73 1.55 -7.15
CA LYS A 281 12.17 1.27 -7.13
C LYS A 281 12.91 2.10 -6.08
N ARG A 282 12.65 3.41 -6.03
CA ARG A 282 13.26 4.34 -5.04
C ARG A 282 12.85 4.03 -3.61
N ALA A 283 11.63 3.55 -3.42
CA ALA A 283 11.08 3.11 -2.14
C ALA A 283 11.57 1.72 -1.70
N GLY A 284 12.47 1.08 -2.45
CA GLY A 284 13.08 -0.20 -2.08
C GLY A 284 12.33 -1.43 -2.55
N PHE A 285 11.17 -1.29 -3.18
CA PHE A 285 10.44 -2.45 -3.73
C PHE A 285 11.18 -3.10 -4.88
N VAL A 286 11.13 -4.43 -4.91
CA VAL A 286 11.66 -5.27 -5.99
C VAL A 286 10.56 -6.20 -6.52
N PRO A 287 10.63 -6.56 -7.82
CA PRO A 287 9.77 -7.61 -8.35
C PRO A 287 10.05 -8.95 -7.65
N GLY A 288 9.00 -9.62 -7.21
CA GLY A 288 9.09 -10.92 -6.54
C GLY A 288 8.03 -11.90 -7.03
N ARG A 289 8.01 -13.08 -6.45
CA ARG A 289 6.94 -14.08 -6.60
C ARG A 289 6.52 -14.52 -5.20
N LEU A 290 5.24 -14.37 -4.89
CA LEU A 290 4.71 -14.85 -3.61
C LEU A 290 4.25 -16.30 -3.75
N ARG A 291 4.66 -17.16 -2.81
CA ARG A 291 4.25 -18.56 -2.74
C ARG A 291 3.65 -18.88 -1.38
N LEU A 292 2.44 -19.45 -1.38
CA LEU A 292 1.83 -19.90 -0.14
C LEU A 292 2.56 -21.12 0.41
N ARG A 293 2.93 -21.11 1.71
CA ARG A 293 3.67 -22.21 2.37
C ARG A 293 2.90 -23.53 2.37
N GLU A 294 1.57 -23.49 2.43
CA GLU A 294 0.71 -24.69 2.38
C GLU A 294 0.86 -25.50 1.07
N LEU A 295 1.58 -24.96 0.09
CA LEU A 295 1.85 -25.62 -1.19
C LEU A 295 3.20 -26.33 -1.25
N VAL A 296 3.94 -26.35 -0.15
CA VAL A 296 5.27 -27.00 -0.06
C VAL A 296 5.14 -28.48 0.25
#